data_62089083c47d81dca49955d621cb128a
#
_entry.id   62089083c47d81dca49955d621cb128a
#
_cell.length_a   1.000
_cell.length_b   1.000
_cell.length_c   1.000
_cell.angle_alpha   90.00
_cell.angle_beta   90.00
_cell.angle_gamma   90.00
#
_symmetry.space_group_name_H-M   'P 1'
#
loop_
_entity.id
_entity.type
_entity.pdbx_description
1 polymer ?
#
loop_
_entity_poly.entity_id
_entity_poly.type
_entity_poly.pdbx_seq_one_letter_code
_entity_poly.pdbx_strand_id
1 'polypeptide(L)'
;NNTTLQSDYIVIATGQHSHQLDIEGKEYTHDSREFLSMQSLPNSITFIGAGIISIEFASIMVKSGVEVNVIHHTNQALEGFNESHVNKLIQKLKDEGVKFYFRENTKSVIP
;
A
#
# COMPACT_ATOMS: atom_id res chain seq x y z
N ASN A 1 1.21 -20.38 -28.98
CA ASN A 1 1.20 -19.78 -30.32
C ASN A 1 2.19 -18.60 -30.33
N ASN A 2 3.22 -18.71 -31.18
CA ASN A 2 4.13 -17.60 -31.42
C ASN A 2 3.63 -16.83 -32.62
N THR A 3 3.14 -15.61 -32.39
CA THR A 3 2.73 -14.70 -33.45
C THR A 3 3.72 -13.54 -33.49
N THR A 4 4.30 -13.27 -34.66
CA THR A 4 5.18 -12.11 -34.87
C THR A 4 4.35 -10.97 -35.41
N LEU A 5 4.40 -9.81 -34.77
CA LEU A 5 3.81 -8.56 -35.23
C LEU A 5 4.94 -7.60 -35.60
N GLN A 6 4.72 -6.82 -36.67
CA GLN A 6 5.64 -5.77 -37.10
C GLN A 6 4.92 -4.44 -37.09
N SER A 7 5.56 -3.40 -36.56
CA SER A 7 5.02 -2.03 -36.52
C SER A 7 6.16 -1.02 -36.51
N ASP A 8 5.87 0.22 -36.90
CA ASP A 8 6.85 1.32 -36.89
C ASP A 8 7.16 1.80 -35.48
N TYR A 9 6.20 1.63 -34.53
CA TYR A 9 6.33 1.99 -33.11
C TYR A 9 5.73 0.89 -32.22
N ILE A 10 6.39 0.63 -31.10
CA ILE A 10 5.93 -0.35 -30.11
C ILE A 10 5.77 0.34 -28.78
N VAL A 11 4.59 0.22 -28.16
CA VAL A 11 4.32 0.69 -26.81
C VAL A 11 4.14 -0.53 -25.91
N ILE A 12 4.99 -0.64 -24.88
CA ILE A 12 4.90 -1.69 -23.85
C ILE A 12 4.07 -1.15 -22.69
N ALA A 13 2.84 -1.63 -22.56
CA ALA A 13 1.87 -1.20 -21.55
C ALA A 13 1.22 -2.42 -20.91
N THR A 14 2.05 -3.32 -20.37
CA THR A 14 1.63 -4.63 -19.83
C THR A 14 1.06 -4.56 -18.41
N GLY A 15 1.02 -3.38 -17.81
CA GLY A 15 0.55 -3.17 -16.45
C GLY A 15 1.58 -3.52 -15.38
N GLN A 16 1.14 -3.46 -14.14
CA GLN A 16 1.94 -3.76 -12.96
C GLN A 16 1.11 -4.62 -12.00
N HIS A 17 1.76 -5.48 -11.25
CA HIS A 17 1.17 -6.23 -10.15
C HIS A 17 1.92 -5.96 -8.84
N SER A 18 1.25 -6.18 -7.73
CA SER A 18 1.82 -5.97 -6.40
C SER A 18 3.04 -6.87 -6.18
N HIS A 19 4.05 -6.32 -5.52
CA HIS A 19 5.19 -7.11 -5.07
C HIS A 19 4.73 -8.12 -4.02
N GLN A 20 5.05 -9.40 -4.22
CA GLN A 20 4.74 -10.41 -3.22
C GLN A 20 5.70 -10.31 -2.05
N LEU A 21 5.15 -10.31 -0.84
CA LEU A 21 5.95 -10.37 0.37
C LEU A 21 6.58 -11.76 0.52
N ASP A 22 7.84 -11.79 0.91
CA ASP A 22 8.55 -13.04 1.24
C ASP A 22 8.60 -13.22 2.77
N ILE A 23 7.43 -13.45 3.35
CA ILE A 23 7.24 -13.61 4.80
C ILE A 23 6.30 -14.78 5.07
N GLU A 24 6.37 -15.34 6.27
CA GLU A 24 5.43 -16.35 6.75
C GLU A 24 4.03 -15.75 6.88
N GLY A 25 3.01 -16.47 6.41
CA GLY A 25 1.61 -16.01 6.46
C GLY A 25 1.25 -14.98 5.39
N LYS A 26 2.06 -14.83 4.34
CA LYS A 26 1.76 -13.94 3.21
C LYS A 26 0.42 -14.22 2.53
N GLU A 27 -0.05 -15.46 2.61
CA GLU A 27 -1.36 -15.90 2.09
C GLU A 27 -2.56 -15.25 2.80
N TYR A 28 -2.34 -14.65 3.97
CA TYR A 28 -3.36 -13.88 4.70
C TYR A 28 -3.32 -12.39 4.37
N THR A 29 -2.41 -11.96 3.49
CA THR A 29 -2.35 -10.58 3.02
C THR A 29 -3.17 -10.39 1.75
N HIS A 30 -3.70 -9.20 1.58
CA HIS A 30 -4.50 -8.80 0.43
C HIS A 30 -3.81 -7.71 -0.37
N ASP A 31 -3.93 -7.75 -1.68
CA ASP A 31 -3.41 -6.70 -2.54
C ASP A 31 -4.46 -5.59 -2.77
N SER A 32 -4.08 -4.58 -3.56
CA SER A 32 -4.95 -3.44 -3.86
C SER A 32 -6.22 -3.80 -4.63
N ARG A 33 -6.23 -4.89 -5.40
CA ARG A 33 -7.40 -5.35 -6.15
C ARG A 33 -8.41 -6.00 -5.22
N GLU A 34 -7.90 -6.83 -4.30
CA GLU A 34 -8.72 -7.48 -3.27
C GLU A 34 -9.29 -6.43 -2.33
N PHE A 35 -8.49 -5.41 -1.94
CA PHE A 35 -8.96 -4.27 -1.18
C PHE A 35 -10.14 -3.55 -1.86
N LEU A 36 -10.03 -3.25 -3.15
CA LEU A 36 -11.08 -2.58 -3.91
C LEU A 36 -12.33 -3.44 -4.13
N SER A 37 -12.23 -4.75 -3.98
CA SER A 37 -13.34 -5.70 -4.11
C SER A 37 -14.02 -6.05 -2.79
N MET A 38 -13.59 -5.49 -1.66
CA MET A 38 -14.21 -5.70 -0.35
C MET A 38 -15.70 -5.37 -0.38
N GLN A 39 -16.51 -6.29 0.17
CA GLN A 39 -17.96 -6.12 0.26
C GLN A 39 -18.39 -5.39 1.54
N SER A 40 -17.50 -5.31 2.54
CA SER A 40 -17.74 -4.64 3.82
C SER A 40 -16.43 -4.08 4.37
N LEU A 41 -16.53 -3.01 5.15
CA LEU A 41 -15.36 -2.44 5.82
C LEU A 41 -14.97 -3.30 7.02
N PRO A 42 -13.66 -3.55 7.22
CA PRO A 42 -13.18 -4.21 8.43
C PRO A 42 -13.22 -3.24 9.62
N ASN A 43 -13.14 -3.76 10.84
CA ASN A 43 -12.99 -2.93 12.04
C ASN A 43 -11.59 -2.26 12.10
N SER A 44 -10.57 -2.96 11.62
CA SER A 44 -9.20 -2.47 11.55
C SER A 44 -8.50 -2.96 10.29
N ILE A 45 -7.52 -2.20 9.83
CA ILE A 45 -6.69 -2.56 8.69
C ILE A 45 -5.24 -2.15 8.94
N THR A 46 -4.31 -3.00 8.51
CA THR A 46 -2.87 -2.71 8.56
C THR A 46 -2.29 -2.76 7.15
N PHE A 47 -1.71 -1.66 6.70
CA PHE A 47 -0.98 -1.59 5.44
C PHE A 47 0.50 -1.89 5.65
N ILE A 48 1.05 -2.80 4.86
CA ILE A 48 2.48 -3.12 4.83
C ILE A 48 3.11 -2.34 3.68
N GLY A 49 3.95 -1.37 4.03
CA GLY A 49 4.50 -0.39 3.12
C GLY A 49 3.76 0.95 3.18
N ALA A 50 4.51 2.06 3.03
CA ALA A 50 3.97 3.41 3.03
C ALA A 50 4.15 4.08 1.65
N GLY A 51 3.83 3.35 0.58
CA GLY A 51 3.78 3.83 -0.78
C GLY A 51 2.47 4.57 -1.10
N ILE A 52 2.33 5.05 -2.32
CA ILE A 52 1.19 5.86 -2.78
C ILE A 52 -0.14 5.16 -2.47
N ILE A 53 -0.30 3.91 -2.89
CA ILE A 53 -1.55 3.14 -2.74
C ILE A 53 -1.92 3.00 -1.26
N SER A 54 -0.96 2.63 -0.41
CA SER A 54 -1.20 2.47 1.03
C SER A 54 -1.63 3.78 1.69
N ILE A 55 -1.02 4.90 1.32
CA ILE A 55 -1.35 6.22 1.88
C ILE A 55 -2.73 6.70 1.42
N GLU A 56 -3.08 6.48 0.15
CA GLU A 56 -4.41 6.81 -0.38
C GLU A 56 -5.49 5.98 0.32
N PHE A 57 -5.29 4.66 0.42
CA PHE A 57 -6.24 3.76 1.09
C PHE A 57 -6.34 4.04 2.60
N ALA A 58 -5.23 4.33 3.27
CA ALA A 58 -5.23 4.73 4.67
C ALA A 58 -6.09 5.99 4.90
N SER A 59 -5.97 6.97 4.00
CA SER A 59 -6.79 8.19 4.05
C SER A 59 -8.29 7.93 3.88
N ILE A 60 -8.67 6.99 3.01
CA ILE A 60 -10.07 6.61 2.80
C ILE A 60 -10.60 5.85 4.03
N MET A 61 -9.85 4.87 4.50
CA MET A 61 -10.28 3.99 5.59
C MET A 61 -10.43 4.73 6.92
N VAL A 62 -9.49 5.60 7.28
CA VAL A 62 -9.59 6.35 8.53
C VAL A 62 -10.81 7.27 8.55
N LYS A 63 -11.14 7.88 7.41
CA LYS A 63 -12.36 8.72 7.27
C LYS A 63 -13.65 7.91 7.29
N SER A 64 -13.56 6.63 6.96
CA SER A 64 -14.68 5.68 7.03
C SER A 64 -14.85 5.07 8.43
N GLY A 65 -14.05 5.50 9.42
CA GLY A 65 -14.15 5.04 10.80
C GLY A 65 -13.42 3.72 11.09
N VAL A 66 -12.58 3.25 10.16
CA VAL A 66 -11.76 2.05 10.33
C VAL A 66 -10.50 2.40 11.14
N GLU A 67 -10.08 1.56 12.06
CA GLU A 67 -8.77 1.70 12.71
C GLU A 67 -7.66 1.37 11.71
N VAL A 68 -6.75 2.33 11.48
CA VAL A 68 -5.73 2.19 10.44
C VAL A 68 -4.32 2.20 11.01
N ASN A 69 -3.55 1.18 10.63
CA ASN A 69 -2.13 1.06 10.93
C ASN A 69 -1.34 1.01 9.61
N VAL A 70 -0.16 1.63 9.58
CA VAL A 70 0.79 1.58 8.46
C VAL A 70 2.16 1.20 9.00
N ILE A 71 2.70 0.06 8.54
CA ILE A 71 4.04 -0.42 8.90
C ILE A 71 4.96 -0.18 7.72
N HIS A 72 6.14 0.40 7.95
CA HIS A 72 7.10 0.68 6.90
C HIS A 72 8.54 0.49 7.35
N HIS A 73 9.35 -0.15 6.50
CA HIS A 73 10.72 -0.56 6.85
C HIS A 73 11.71 0.60 6.91
N THR A 74 11.46 1.72 6.21
CA THR A 74 12.31 2.90 6.27
C THR A 74 11.74 3.95 7.24
N ASN A 75 12.41 5.10 7.32
CA ASN A 75 11.99 6.20 8.19
C ASN A 75 11.04 7.20 7.52
N GLN A 76 10.76 7.02 6.23
CA GLN A 76 9.99 7.98 5.43
C GLN A 76 8.99 7.27 4.54
N ALA A 77 7.75 7.73 4.54
CA ALA A 77 6.74 7.34 3.55
C ALA A 77 7.02 8.02 2.20
N LEU A 78 6.43 7.49 1.13
CA LEU A 78 6.43 8.09 -0.20
C LEU A 78 7.84 8.46 -0.67
N GLU A 79 8.77 7.49 -0.64
CA GLU A 79 10.14 7.70 -1.09
C GLU A 79 10.19 8.28 -2.51
N GLY A 80 11.09 9.25 -2.73
CA GLY A 80 11.21 9.96 -4.01
C GLY A 80 10.32 11.21 -4.13
N PHE A 81 9.41 11.45 -3.20
CA PHE A 81 8.63 12.68 -3.14
C PHE A 81 9.29 13.73 -2.24
N ASN A 82 8.87 15.00 -2.40
CA ASN A 82 9.38 16.09 -1.57
C ASN A 82 9.06 15.87 -0.09
N GLU A 83 10.10 15.75 0.72
CA GLU A 83 10.01 15.39 2.15
C GLU A 83 9.10 16.34 2.95
N SER A 84 9.19 17.65 2.71
CA SER A 84 8.37 18.65 3.42
C SER A 84 6.87 18.43 3.17
N HIS A 85 6.49 18.09 1.93
CA HIS A 85 5.10 17.81 1.58
C HIS A 85 4.64 16.46 2.16
N VAL A 86 5.50 15.45 2.10
CA VAL A 86 5.22 14.14 2.71
C VAL A 86 4.99 14.27 4.21
N ASN A 87 5.88 14.99 4.91
CA ASN A 87 5.74 15.17 6.36
C ASN A 87 4.44 15.86 6.76
N LYS A 88 3.99 16.85 5.98
CA LYS A 88 2.68 17.50 6.21
C LYS A 88 1.52 16.53 6.00
N LEU A 89 1.57 15.70 4.96
CA LEU A 89 0.55 14.69 4.68
C LEU A 89 0.50 13.64 5.79
N ILE A 90 1.64 13.10 6.19
CA ILE A 90 1.74 12.09 7.26
C ILE A 90 1.23 12.67 8.59
N GLN A 91 1.61 13.91 8.92
CA GLN A 91 1.11 14.57 10.13
C GLN A 91 -0.42 14.69 10.10
N LYS A 92 -0.98 15.13 8.97
CA LYS A 92 -2.43 15.21 8.81
C LYS A 92 -3.12 13.84 9.02
N LEU A 93 -2.57 12.77 8.44
CA LEU A 93 -3.13 11.43 8.61
C LEU A 93 -3.02 10.93 10.06
N LYS A 94 -1.94 11.27 10.76
CA LYS A 94 -1.80 11.00 12.22
C LYS A 94 -2.87 11.74 13.02
N ASP A 95 -3.11 13.00 12.71
CA ASP A 95 -4.14 13.82 13.36
C ASP A 95 -5.56 13.26 13.10
N GLU A 96 -5.77 12.62 11.95
CA GLU A 96 -7.00 11.91 11.58
C GLU A 96 -7.12 10.50 12.22
N GLY A 97 -6.05 10.00 12.87
CA GLY A 97 -6.07 8.75 13.63
C GLY A 97 -5.28 7.60 13.03
N VAL A 98 -4.57 7.79 11.91
CA VAL A 98 -3.70 6.75 11.35
C VAL A 98 -2.46 6.57 12.21
N LYS A 99 -2.17 5.33 12.59
CA LYS A 99 -0.96 4.97 13.34
C LYS A 99 0.13 4.54 12.38
N PHE A 100 1.31 5.18 12.45
CA PHE A 100 2.48 4.86 11.62
C PHE A 100 3.59 4.23 12.46
N TYR A 101 4.13 3.13 11.93
CA TYR A 101 5.25 2.39 12.51
C TYR A 101 6.38 2.38 11.46
N PHE A 102 7.30 3.33 11.59
CA PHE A 102 8.48 3.45 10.73
C PHE A 102 9.66 2.67 11.29
N ARG A 103 10.59 2.23 10.41
CA ARG A 103 11.75 1.41 10.71
C ARG A 103 11.38 0.03 11.26
N GLU A 104 10.18 -0.45 10.92
CA GLU A 104 9.66 -1.75 11.34
C GLU A 104 9.56 -2.68 10.13
N ASN A 105 10.14 -3.87 10.28
CA ASN A 105 10.05 -4.93 9.26
C ASN A 105 8.99 -5.95 9.66
N THR A 106 8.04 -6.18 8.78
CA THR A 106 7.07 -7.27 8.95
C THR A 106 7.79 -8.61 8.71
N LYS A 107 7.76 -9.48 9.71
CA LYS A 107 8.39 -10.81 9.65
C LYS A 107 7.41 -11.92 9.34
N SER A 108 6.20 -11.80 9.86
CA SER A 108 5.13 -12.79 9.66
C SER A 108 3.76 -12.15 9.84
N VAL A 109 2.75 -12.82 9.28
CA VAL A 109 1.33 -12.53 9.52
C VAL A 109 0.73 -13.79 10.11
N ILE A 110 0.12 -13.66 11.29
CA ILE A 110 -0.51 -14.78 12.00
C ILE A 110 -2.00 -14.46 12.09
N PRO A 111 -2.89 -15.37 11.63
CA PRO A 111 -4.34 -15.19 11.66
C PRO A 111 -4.91 -15.23 13.08
#